data_e5d0c6001f9f21670ba13d0803ecb259
#
_entry.id   e5d0c6001f9f21670ba13d0803ecb259
#
_cell.length_a   1.000
_cell.length_b   1.000
_cell.length_c   1.000
_cell.angle_alpha   90.00
_cell.angle_beta   90.00
_cell.angle_gamma   90.00
#
_symmetry.space_group_name_H-M   'P 1'
#
loop_
_entity.id
_entity.type
_entity.pdbx_description
1 polymer ?
#
loop_
_entity_poly.entity_id
_entity_poly.type
_entity_poly.pdbx_seq_one_letter_code
_entity_poly.pdbx_strand_id
1 'polypeptide(L)'
;MRWPSARGQKGMAPVTQPDCASCGDERAAGAAFCENCGNPLATGAGKAVGRDCPSCGAAGVVGDDGYCGNCGLLAGRPRDHVEADAGPVAAAVTDRGLRHHRNEDAMWLATRGAEVDVVVCDGVSASFDPDVASATAAEETGKALVTATAELPESIAAAIVAAGATVAALARTGDPRRAASNPACTIVAACVRGTEIGYGWVGDSRGYWVPAEGDAVPLTEDDSWATHAISLGADPQAAWNDPKAHAITAWLGADAGSIRPRTGAFFAETPGHLVLCSDGLWNYLTEPAAFADTVRAALRESGSLLAAGRKLVDFANAAGGSDNITVALVPLNILDS
;
A
#
# COMPACT_ATOMS: atom_id res chain seq x y z
N MET A 1 -36.35 -16.52 33.54
CA MET A 1 -37.09 -15.48 32.81
C MET A 1 -36.62 -15.50 31.35
N ARG A 2 -37.50 -15.90 30.43
CA ARG A 2 -37.20 -15.98 29.00
C ARG A 2 -37.62 -14.64 28.38
N TRP A 3 -36.75 -14.00 27.59
CA TRP A 3 -37.08 -12.83 26.79
C TRP A 3 -37.76 -13.26 25.49
N PRO A 4 -38.76 -12.55 25.00
CA PRO A 4 -39.46 -12.91 23.76
C PRO A 4 -38.64 -12.46 22.54
N SER A 5 -38.59 -13.32 21.51
CA SER A 5 -38.02 -13.12 20.21
C SER A 5 -38.66 -11.94 19.47
N ALA A 6 -37.84 -11.01 18.99
CA ALA A 6 -38.26 -9.91 18.14
C ALA A 6 -38.77 -10.46 16.78
N ARG A 7 -40.03 -10.14 16.46
CA ARG A 7 -40.67 -10.39 15.17
C ARG A 7 -40.05 -9.46 14.09
N GLY A 8 -39.80 -10.02 12.92
CA GLY A 8 -39.25 -9.33 11.76
C GLY A 8 -40.05 -8.06 11.39
N GLN A 9 -39.32 -6.98 11.27
CA GLN A 9 -39.82 -5.78 10.60
C GLN A 9 -39.69 -6.00 9.09
N LYS A 10 -40.81 -6.04 8.40
CA LYS A 10 -40.89 -5.94 6.94
C LYS A 10 -40.31 -4.61 6.52
N GLY A 11 -39.34 -4.64 5.57
CA GLY A 11 -38.74 -3.45 4.97
C GLY A 11 -39.87 -2.51 4.45
N MET A 12 -39.88 -1.30 4.99
CA MET A 12 -40.62 -0.21 4.40
C MET A 12 -39.94 0.21 3.11
N ALA A 13 -40.66 0.18 2.00
CA ALA A 13 -40.23 0.80 0.76
C ALA A 13 -39.88 2.29 1.02
N PRO A 14 -38.88 2.88 0.36
CA PRO A 14 -38.59 4.29 0.52
C PRO A 14 -39.82 5.11 0.09
N VAL A 15 -40.33 5.92 1.02
CA VAL A 15 -41.38 6.90 0.73
C VAL A 15 -40.70 8.01 -0.07
N THR A 16 -40.86 8.00 -1.40
CA THR A 16 -40.47 9.12 -2.24
C THR A 16 -41.42 10.28 -1.91
N GLN A 17 -40.89 11.32 -1.28
CA GLN A 17 -41.60 12.56 -1.12
C GLN A 17 -41.84 13.19 -2.50
N PRO A 18 -43.02 13.77 -2.76
CA PRO A 18 -43.27 14.44 -4.02
C PRO A 18 -42.33 15.64 -4.22
N ASP A 19 -41.93 15.87 -5.46
CA ASP A 19 -41.08 17.00 -5.81
C ASP A 19 -41.70 18.32 -5.37
N CYS A 20 -40.91 19.19 -4.74
CA CYS A 20 -41.35 20.57 -4.42
C CYS A 20 -41.17 21.48 -5.63
N ALA A 21 -41.67 22.70 -5.56
CA ALA A 21 -41.62 23.65 -6.67
C ALA A 21 -40.18 23.97 -7.17
N SER A 22 -39.20 23.90 -6.28
CA SER A 22 -37.77 24.16 -6.62
C SER A 22 -37.06 22.98 -7.26
N CYS A 23 -37.59 21.75 -7.14
CA CYS A 23 -36.92 20.55 -7.63
C CYS A 23 -36.63 20.58 -9.14
N GLY A 24 -37.51 21.20 -9.92
CA GLY A 24 -37.34 21.30 -11.38
C GLY A 24 -36.15 22.18 -11.77
N ASP A 25 -36.07 23.35 -11.18
CA ASP A 25 -35.03 24.34 -11.48
C ASP A 25 -33.67 23.89 -11.00
N GLU A 26 -33.59 23.31 -9.79
CA GLU A 26 -32.35 22.81 -9.24
C GLU A 26 -31.82 21.55 -9.98
N ARG A 27 -32.76 20.71 -10.47
CA ARG A 27 -32.41 19.58 -11.36
C ARG A 27 -31.83 20.08 -12.70
N ALA A 28 -32.43 21.14 -13.26
CA ALA A 28 -31.94 21.74 -14.49
C ALA A 28 -30.56 22.43 -14.29
N ALA A 29 -30.28 22.91 -13.08
CA ALA A 29 -28.99 23.45 -12.67
C ALA A 29 -27.93 22.38 -12.34
N GLY A 30 -28.26 21.09 -12.40
CA GLY A 30 -27.35 19.98 -12.14
C GLY A 30 -27.14 19.67 -10.66
N ALA A 31 -27.99 20.16 -9.76
CA ALA A 31 -27.92 19.86 -8.33
C ALA A 31 -28.24 18.38 -8.06
N ALA A 32 -27.46 17.75 -7.20
CA ALA A 32 -27.66 16.35 -6.81
C ALA A 32 -28.85 16.18 -5.84
N PHE A 33 -29.14 17.20 -5.05
CA PHE A 33 -30.23 17.25 -4.08
C PHE A 33 -30.90 18.61 -4.15
N CYS A 34 -32.23 18.65 -3.85
CA CYS A 34 -32.94 19.90 -3.75
C CYS A 34 -32.66 20.58 -2.40
N GLU A 35 -32.12 21.80 -2.42
CA GLU A 35 -31.79 22.57 -1.21
C GLU A 35 -33.05 22.92 -0.38
N ASN A 36 -34.22 22.99 -1.03
CA ASN A 36 -35.45 23.36 -0.36
C ASN A 36 -36.18 22.18 0.32
N CYS A 37 -36.14 20.96 -0.22
CA CYS A 37 -36.83 19.81 0.34
C CYS A 37 -36.00 18.59 0.62
N GLY A 38 -34.70 18.61 0.27
CA GLY A 38 -33.76 17.51 0.48
C GLY A 38 -33.95 16.31 -0.48
N ASN A 39 -34.88 16.38 -1.43
CA ASN A 39 -35.09 15.30 -2.38
C ASN A 39 -33.90 15.10 -3.29
N PRO A 40 -33.47 13.85 -3.57
CA PRO A 40 -32.49 13.58 -4.58
C PRO A 40 -33.03 13.94 -5.97
N LEU A 41 -32.27 14.77 -6.71
CA LEU A 41 -32.65 15.31 -8.02
C LEU A 41 -32.01 14.57 -9.20
N ALA A 42 -31.00 13.77 -8.96
CA ALA A 42 -30.30 13.02 -10.00
C ALA A 42 -31.19 11.90 -10.55
N THR A 43 -31.89 12.21 -11.66
CA THR A 43 -32.53 11.18 -12.47
C THR A 43 -31.63 10.84 -13.63
N GLY A 44 -31.06 9.63 -13.61
CA GLY A 44 -30.35 9.07 -14.78
C GLY A 44 -28.88 9.38 -14.80
N ALA A 45 -28.20 8.92 -13.80
CA ALA A 45 -26.79 8.61 -13.92
C ALA A 45 -26.59 7.57 -15.02
N GLY A 46 -25.64 7.83 -15.91
CA GLY A 46 -24.95 6.73 -16.55
C GLY A 46 -24.62 5.73 -15.44
N LYS A 47 -24.88 4.44 -15.66
CA LYS A 47 -24.57 3.38 -14.71
C LYS A 47 -23.09 3.48 -14.35
N ALA A 48 -22.76 4.12 -13.24
CA ALA A 48 -21.57 3.75 -12.50
C ALA A 48 -21.80 2.27 -12.18
N VAL A 49 -20.94 1.38 -12.66
CA VAL A 49 -20.94 -0.01 -12.28
C VAL A 49 -20.35 -0.03 -10.86
N GLY A 50 -21.17 0.38 -9.91
CA GLY A 50 -20.84 0.35 -8.50
C GLY A 50 -20.80 -1.12 -8.05
N ARG A 51 -20.00 -1.40 -7.03
CA ARG A 51 -19.97 -2.72 -6.39
C ARG A 51 -21.16 -2.90 -5.45
N ASP A 52 -21.51 -4.14 -5.18
CA ASP A 52 -22.49 -4.48 -4.18
C ASP A 52 -21.96 -4.14 -2.77
N CYS A 53 -22.82 -3.65 -1.91
CA CYS A 53 -22.45 -3.34 -0.55
C CYS A 53 -22.44 -4.59 0.33
N PRO A 54 -21.30 -5.01 0.91
CA PRO A 54 -21.25 -6.17 1.79
C PRO A 54 -22.00 -5.96 3.11
N SER A 55 -22.23 -4.71 3.52
CA SER A 55 -22.90 -4.40 4.79
C SER A 55 -24.44 -4.44 4.69
N CYS A 56 -25.02 -3.98 3.57
CA CYS A 56 -26.49 -3.92 3.42
C CYS A 56 -27.02 -4.75 2.26
N GLY A 57 -26.15 -5.39 1.46
CA GLY A 57 -26.54 -6.22 0.33
C GLY A 57 -27.11 -5.47 -0.87
N ALA A 58 -27.10 -4.13 -0.88
CA ALA A 58 -27.61 -3.35 -2.01
C ALA A 58 -26.63 -3.45 -3.19
N ALA A 59 -27.16 -3.79 -4.37
CA ALA A 59 -26.38 -4.01 -5.57
C ALA A 59 -26.00 -2.69 -6.27
N GLY A 60 -24.74 -2.58 -6.71
CA GLY A 60 -24.25 -1.50 -7.57
C GLY A 60 -24.25 -0.11 -6.91
N VAL A 61 -24.25 0.00 -5.58
CA VAL A 61 -24.40 1.26 -4.83
C VAL A 61 -23.13 1.77 -4.17
N VAL A 62 -22.01 1.04 -4.27
CA VAL A 62 -20.73 1.48 -3.72
C VAL A 62 -19.96 2.24 -4.80
N GLY A 63 -19.74 3.53 -4.56
CA GLY A 63 -18.98 4.41 -5.45
C GLY A 63 -17.45 4.22 -5.38
N ASP A 64 -16.73 4.99 -6.19
CA ASP A 64 -15.26 4.97 -6.21
C ASP A 64 -14.65 5.48 -4.90
N ASP A 65 -15.39 6.25 -4.12
CA ASP A 65 -15.03 6.70 -2.78
C ASP A 65 -15.08 5.58 -1.73
N GLY A 66 -15.60 4.39 -2.11
CA GLY A 66 -15.76 3.23 -1.23
C GLY A 66 -16.98 3.28 -0.30
N TYR A 67 -17.78 4.33 -0.33
CA TYR A 67 -18.99 4.43 0.50
C TYR A 67 -20.21 3.89 -0.24
N CYS A 68 -21.08 3.23 0.54
CA CYS A 68 -22.35 2.75 0.04
C CYS A 68 -23.37 3.89 -0.04
N GLY A 69 -23.86 4.22 -1.23
CA GLY A 69 -24.91 5.22 -1.43
C GLY A 69 -26.25 4.87 -0.78
N ASN A 70 -26.46 3.61 -0.35
CA ASN A 70 -27.70 3.18 0.31
C ASN A 70 -27.63 3.26 1.84
N CYS A 71 -26.57 2.72 2.47
CA CYS A 71 -26.44 2.69 3.94
C CYS A 71 -25.42 3.67 4.51
N GLY A 72 -24.66 4.37 3.67
CA GLY A 72 -23.66 5.33 4.07
C GLY A 72 -22.37 4.74 4.68
N LEU A 73 -22.31 3.42 4.85
CA LEU A 73 -21.13 2.77 5.42
C LEU A 73 -20.01 2.63 4.39
N LEU A 74 -18.77 2.68 4.85
CA LEU A 74 -17.59 2.37 4.05
C LEU A 74 -17.64 0.88 3.69
N ALA A 75 -17.71 0.60 2.39
CA ALA A 75 -17.77 -0.76 1.85
C ALA A 75 -16.43 -1.27 1.33
N GLY A 76 -15.36 -0.47 1.54
CA GLY A 76 -14.03 -0.72 1.00
C GLY A 76 -13.93 -0.48 -0.52
N ARG A 77 -12.74 -0.32 -1.02
CA ARG A 77 -12.41 -0.19 -2.45
C ARG A 77 -11.70 -1.44 -2.95
N PRO A 78 -11.69 -1.75 -4.25
CA PRO A 78 -10.93 -2.90 -4.76
C PRO A 78 -9.46 -2.88 -4.34
N ARG A 79 -8.85 -1.68 -4.29
CA ARG A 79 -7.46 -1.50 -3.89
C ARG A 79 -7.22 -1.52 -2.38
N ASP A 80 -8.28 -1.49 -1.54
CA ASP A 80 -8.12 -1.54 -0.08
C ASP A 80 -7.56 -2.88 0.40
N HIS A 81 -7.67 -3.93 -0.41
CA HIS A 81 -6.99 -5.21 -0.24
C HIS A 81 -6.67 -5.79 -1.61
N VAL A 82 -5.39 -5.94 -1.92
CA VAL A 82 -4.91 -6.49 -3.19
C VAL A 82 -3.87 -7.57 -2.92
N GLU A 83 -3.93 -8.63 -3.69
CA GLU A 83 -3.04 -9.77 -3.60
C GLU A 83 -2.41 -10.07 -4.95
N ALA A 84 -1.13 -10.42 -4.95
CA ALA A 84 -0.42 -10.96 -6.09
C ALA A 84 0.15 -12.32 -5.72
N ASP A 85 -0.17 -13.34 -6.51
CA ASP A 85 0.23 -14.72 -6.26
C ASP A 85 0.95 -15.29 -7.48
N ALA A 86 2.23 -15.55 -7.34
CA ALA A 86 3.05 -16.27 -8.30
C ALA A 86 3.40 -17.70 -7.80
N GLY A 87 2.51 -18.29 -6.99
CA GLY A 87 2.66 -19.63 -6.45
C GLY A 87 3.87 -19.78 -5.53
N PRO A 88 4.76 -20.76 -5.77
CA PRO A 88 5.92 -20.98 -4.91
C PRO A 88 7.07 -19.99 -5.18
N VAL A 89 6.96 -19.11 -6.18
CA VAL A 89 8.05 -18.21 -6.59
C VAL A 89 8.02 -16.90 -5.83
N ALA A 90 6.85 -16.31 -5.64
CA ALA A 90 6.67 -15.08 -4.90
C ALA A 90 5.19 -14.83 -4.57
N ALA A 91 4.92 -14.04 -3.55
CA ALA A 91 3.60 -13.49 -3.28
C ALA A 91 3.69 -12.13 -2.62
N ALA A 92 2.68 -11.30 -2.81
CA ALA A 92 2.58 -10.01 -2.15
C ALA A 92 1.12 -9.71 -1.76
N VAL A 93 0.96 -9.01 -0.65
CA VAL A 93 -0.34 -8.57 -0.12
C VAL A 93 -0.22 -7.12 0.30
N THR A 94 -1.20 -6.31 -0.08
CA THR A 94 -1.38 -4.96 0.45
C THR A 94 -2.79 -4.82 1.02
N ASP A 95 -2.91 -4.22 2.18
CA ASP A 95 -4.16 -4.05 2.93
C ASP A 95 -4.26 -2.64 3.52
N ARG A 96 -5.46 -2.12 3.55
CA ARG A 96 -5.74 -0.77 4.07
C ARG A 96 -5.46 -0.62 5.57
N GLY A 97 -5.35 -1.72 6.30
CA GLY A 97 -5.33 -1.66 7.75
C GLY A 97 -6.70 -1.32 8.34
N LEU A 98 -6.73 -1.02 9.64
CA LEU A 98 -7.98 -0.80 10.36
C LEU A 98 -8.35 0.68 10.52
N ARG A 99 -7.39 1.61 10.41
CA ARG A 99 -7.58 3.02 10.76
C ARG A 99 -7.63 3.97 9.59
N HIS A 100 -6.99 3.63 8.48
CA HIS A 100 -7.01 4.47 7.27
C HIS A 100 -8.32 4.35 6.50
N HIS A 101 -8.74 5.42 5.84
CA HIS A 101 -9.94 5.43 5.02
C HIS A 101 -9.75 4.75 3.67
N ARG A 102 -8.50 4.66 3.20
CA ARG A 102 -8.09 4.05 1.93
C ARG A 102 -6.74 3.39 2.07
N ASN A 103 -6.42 2.50 1.16
CA ASN A 103 -5.08 1.98 1.01
C ASN A 103 -4.27 2.96 0.14
N GLU A 104 -3.25 3.57 0.72
CA GLU A 104 -2.32 4.49 0.09
C GLU A 104 -1.04 3.79 -0.37
N ASP A 105 -0.86 2.53 0.06
CA ASP A 105 0.21 1.65 -0.41
C ASP A 105 -0.07 1.10 -1.81
N ALA A 106 1.00 0.69 -2.48
CA ALA A 106 0.93 -0.06 -3.72
C ALA A 106 2.09 -1.07 -3.82
N MET A 107 1.88 -2.10 -4.63
CA MET A 107 2.88 -3.12 -4.91
C MET A 107 2.92 -3.48 -6.39
N TRP A 108 4.07 -3.99 -6.83
CA TRP A 108 4.24 -4.64 -8.13
C TRP A 108 4.96 -5.96 -7.93
N LEU A 109 4.51 -6.98 -8.65
CA LEU A 109 5.15 -8.29 -8.66
C LEU A 109 5.14 -8.84 -10.09
N ALA A 110 6.31 -9.19 -10.60
CA ALA A 110 6.46 -9.88 -11.87
C ALA A 110 7.47 -11.01 -11.75
N THR A 111 7.24 -12.10 -12.47
CA THR A 111 8.12 -13.28 -12.45
C THR A 111 8.45 -13.76 -13.86
N ARG A 112 9.67 -14.27 -14.05
CA ARG A 112 10.13 -14.95 -15.25
C ARG A 112 10.83 -16.25 -14.82
N GLY A 113 10.07 -17.34 -14.79
CA GLY A 113 10.56 -18.57 -14.15
C GLY A 113 10.82 -18.34 -12.66
N ALA A 114 12.06 -18.51 -12.21
CA ALA A 114 12.48 -18.24 -10.83
C ALA A 114 12.96 -16.79 -10.58
N GLU A 115 13.08 -15.98 -11.63
CA GLU A 115 13.42 -14.57 -11.49
C GLU A 115 12.22 -13.76 -11.03
N VAL A 116 12.46 -12.81 -10.13
CA VAL A 116 11.40 -11.98 -9.53
C VAL A 116 11.81 -10.52 -9.58
N ASP A 117 10.86 -9.67 -9.99
CA ASP A 117 10.92 -8.21 -9.83
C ASP A 117 9.78 -7.79 -8.90
N VAL A 118 10.09 -7.13 -7.81
CA VAL A 118 9.13 -6.78 -6.78
C VAL A 118 9.34 -5.36 -6.30
N VAL A 119 8.23 -4.64 -6.10
CA VAL A 119 8.22 -3.25 -5.63
C VAL A 119 7.15 -3.08 -4.57
N VAL A 120 7.47 -2.33 -3.52
CA VAL A 120 6.53 -1.84 -2.49
C VAL A 120 6.68 -0.34 -2.41
N CYS A 121 5.56 0.38 -2.44
CA CYS A 121 5.49 1.83 -2.31
C CYS A 121 4.45 2.19 -1.27
N ASP A 122 4.77 3.14 -0.40
CA ASP A 122 3.91 3.68 0.64
C ASP A 122 3.60 5.15 0.32
N GLY A 123 2.34 5.49 0.26
CA GLY A 123 1.88 6.84 -0.07
C GLY A 123 1.98 7.78 1.13
N VAL A 124 2.68 8.91 0.98
CA VAL A 124 2.84 9.88 2.06
C VAL A 124 1.50 10.52 2.42
N SER A 125 0.87 10.10 3.52
CA SER A 125 -0.49 10.49 3.92
C SER A 125 -0.71 12.00 4.07
N ALA A 126 0.34 12.78 4.31
CA ALA A 126 0.28 14.25 4.37
C ALA A 126 0.20 14.90 2.97
N SER A 127 0.41 14.13 1.89
CA SER A 127 0.33 14.60 0.51
C SER A 127 -1.09 14.48 -0.05
N PHE A 128 -1.34 15.11 -1.21
CA PHE A 128 -2.61 14.94 -1.91
C PHE A 128 -2.50 13.77 -2.89
N ASP A 129 -3.50 12.89 -2.93
CA ASP A 129 -3.53 11.66 -3.75
C ASP A 129 -2.30 10.74 -3.55
N PRO A 130 -1.91 10.41 -2.30
CA PRO A 130 -0.76 9.55 -2.03
C PRO A 130 -0.91 8.16 -2.66
N ASP A 131 -2.15 7.67 -2.74
CA ASP A 131 -2.49 6.41 -3.39
C ASP A 131 -2.23 6.42 -4.91
N VAL A 132 -2.35 7.56 -5.57
CA VAL A 132 -1.99 7.70 -6.99
C VAL A 132 -0.47 7.74 -7.15
N ALA A 133 0.25 8.39 -6.22
CA ALA A 133 1.71 8.42 -6.23
C ALA A 133 2.31 7.02 -6.08
N SER A 134 1.91 6.28 -5.05
CA SER A 134 2.39 4.92 -4.79
C SER A 134 2.09 3.96 -5.95
N ALA A 135 0.86 4.00 -6.49
CA ALA A 135 0.48 3.17 -7.63
C ALA A 135 1.31 3.49 -8.88
N THR A 136 1.51 4.79 -9.17
CA THR A 136 2.34 5.23 -10.30
C THR A 136 3.79 4.78 -10.12
N ALA A 137 4.37 4.97 -8.94
CA ALA A 137 5.74 4.58 -8.65
C ALA A 137 5.96 3.07 -8.79
N ALA A 138 5.05 2.26 -8.21
CA ALA A 138 5.14 0.80 -8.27
C ALA A 138 5.04 0.29 -9.72
N GLU A 139 4.08 0.79 -10.48
CA GLU A 139 3.85 0.40 -11.87
C GLU A 139 5.02 0.78 -12.80
N GLU A 140 5.48 2.02 -12.74
CA GLU A 140 6.57 2.51 -13.61
C GLU A 140 7.89 1.82 -13.27
N THR A 141 8.21 1.67 -11.99
CA THR A 141 9.41 0.93 -11.57
C THR A 141 9.33 -0.52 -12.02
N GLY A 142 8.21 -1.20 -11.76
CA GLY A 142 8.05 -2.59 -12.14
C GLY A 142 8.17 -2.84 -13.65
N LYS A 143 7.54 -2.00 -14.49
CA LYS A 143 7.67 -2.07 -15.95
C LYS A 143 9.12 -1.89 -16.41
N ALA A 144 9.85 -0.94 -15.81
CA ALA A 144 11.24 -0.70 -16.15
C ALA A 144 12.13 -1.90 -15.80
N LEU A 145 11.92 -2.52 -14.63
CA LEU A 145 12.72 -3.68 -14.16
C LEU A 145 12.52 -4.91 -15.05
N VAL A 146 11.29 -5.18 -15.51
CA VAL A 146 11.00 -6.31 -16.41
C VAL A 146 11.82 -6.26 -17.70
N THR A 147 12.20 -5.08 -18.17
CA THR A 147 12.94 -4.88 -19.43
C THR A 147 14.40 -4.51 -19.21
N ALA A 148 14.85 -4.39 -17.96
CA ALA A 148 16.22 -4.00 -17.64
C ALA A 148 17.23 -5.07 -18.04
N THR A 149 18.41 -4.61 -18.50
CA THR A 149 19.52 -5.48 -18.97
C THR A 149 20.86 -5.14 -18.34
N ALA A 150 20.94 -4.05 -17.57
CA ALA A 150 22.15 -3.67 -16.83
C ALA A 150 22.25 -4.45 -15.51
N GLU A 151 23.31 -4.23 -14.76
CA GLU A 151 23.50 -4.79 -13.40
C GLU A 151 22.31 -4.40 -12.51
N LEU A 152 21.94 -5.28 -11.56
CA LEU A 152 20.70 -5.13 -10.79
C LEU A 152 20.63 -3.79 -10.02
N PRO A 153 21.65 -3.36 -9.25
CA PRO A 153 21.59 -2.09 -8.54
C PRO A 153 21.44 -0.87 -9.46
N GLU A 154 22.10 -0.89 -10.62
CA GLU A 154 22.03 0.20 -11.61
C GLU A 154 20.66 0.26 -12.27
N SER A 155 20.11 -0.91 -12.62
CA SER A 155 18.76 -1.04 -13.20
C SER A 155 17.69 -0.51 -12.23
N ILE A 156 17.80 -0.86 -10.95
CA ILE A 156 16.86 -0.43 -9.90
C ILE A 156 16.98 1.09 -9.68
N ALA A 157 18.23 1.63 -9.60
CA ALA A 157 18.42 3.06 -9.46
C ALA A 157 17.78 3.84 -10.62
N ALA A 158 18.03 3.41 -11.85
CA ALA A 158 17.45 4.04 -13.05
C ALA A 158 15.92 3.97 -13.06
N ALA A 159 15.35 2.83 -12.68
CA ALA A 159 13.90 2.62 -12.61
C ALA A 159 13.25 3.52 -11.56
N ILE A 160 13.83 3.62 -10.35
CA ILE A 160 13.31 4.50 -9.29
C ILE A 160 13.39 5.98 -9.71
N VAL A 161 14.49 6.42 -10.33
CA VAL A 161 14.63 7.81 -10.82
C VAL A 161 13.59 8.12 -11.88
N ALA A 162 13.35 7.21 -12.83
CA ALA A 162 12.34 7.37 -13.87
C ALA A 162 10.92 7.43 -13.27
N ALA A 163 10.60 6.53 -12.35
CA ALA A 163 9.34 6.52 -11.64
C ALA A 163 9.12 7.82 -10.85
N GLY A 164 10.17 8.30 -10.16
CA GLY A 164 10.12 9.58 -9.44
C GLY A 164 9.82 10.78 -10.35
N ALA A 165 10.34 10.78 -11.58
CA ALA A 165 10.00 11.82 -12.57
C ALA A 165 8.52 11.75 -12.97
N THR A 166 7.96 10.54 -13.10
CA THR A 166 6.53 10.33 -13.41
C THR A 166 5.64 10.74 -12.25
N VAL A 167 5.99 10.39 -11.00
CA VAL A 167 5.28 10.85 -9.80
C VAL A 167 5.32 12.37 -9.68
N ALA A 168 6.48 13.00 -9.89
CA ALA A 168 6.61 14.45 -9.86
C ALA A 168 5.74 15.15 -10.93
N ALA A 169 5.51 14.50 -12.09
CA ALA A 169 4.64 15.03 -13.12
C ALA A 169 3.16 15.07 -12.71
N LEU A 170 2.73 14.24 -11.74
CA LEU A 170 1.36 14.23 -11.22
C LEU A 170 0.94 15.58 -10.63
N ALA A 171 1.89 16.35 -10.07
CA ALA A 171 1.63 17.69 -9.52
C ALA A 171 1.04 18.66 -10.57
N ARG A 172 1.23 18.39 -11.86
CA ARG A 172 0.77 19.24 -12.98
C ARG A 172 -0.40 18.65 -13.75
N THR A 173 -0.94 17.51 -13.30
CA THR A 173 -2.01 16.77 -14.01
C THR A 173 -3.20 16.53 -13.13
N GLY A 174 -4.41 16.47 -13.71
CA GLY A 174 -5.64 16.14 -12.99
C GLY A 174 -6.11 17.25 -12.07
N ASP A 175 -6.28 16.93 -10.79
CA ASP A 175 -6.84 17.85 -9.79
C ASP A 175 -5.86 19.01 -9.48
N PRO A 176 -6.32 20.28 -9.53
CA PRO A 176 -5.47 21.45 -9.20
C PRO A 176 -4.87 21.42 -7.78
N ARG A 177 -5.47 20.68 -6.85
CA ARG A 177 -4.97 20.52 -5.47
C ARG A 177 -3.62 19.80 -5.42
N ARG A 178 -3.28 18.99 -6.42
CA ARG A 178 -1.97 18.34 -6.55
C ARG A 178 -0.81 19.33 -6.66
N ALA A 179 -1.05 20.54 -7.17
CA ALA A 179 -0.02 21.57 -7.23
C ALA A 179 0.25 22.22 -5.87
N ALA A 180 -0.75 22.24 -4.98
CA ALA A 180 -0.63 22.81 -3.63
C ALA A 180 -0.08 21.82 -2.62
N SER A 181 -0.37 20.52 -2.81
CA SER A 181 0.14 19.40 -1.99
C SER A 181 0.48 18.26 -2.95
N ASN A 182 1.75 18.17 -3.28
CA ASN A 182 2.23 17.27 -4.35
C ASN A 182 2.02 15.80 -3.95
N PRO A 183 1.49 14.95 -4.87
CA PRO A 183 1.47 13.51 -4.66
C PRO A 183 2.87 12.99 -4.35
N ALA A 184 3.00 12.18 -3.31
CA ALA A 184 4.28 11.68 -2.85
C ALA A 184 4.18 10.26 -2.28
N CYS A 185 5.26 9.48 -2.40
CA CYS A 185 5.37 8.14 -1.84
C CYS A 185 6.83 7.78 -1.54
N THR A 186 7.02 6.77 -0.69
CA THR A 186 8.27 6.03 -0.53
C THR A 186 8.36 4.92 -1.58
N ILE A 187 9.49 4.24 -1.67
CA ILE A 187 9.66 3.06 -2.52
C ILE A 187 10.76 2.16 -1.98
N VAL A 188 10.54 0.85 -2.02
CA VAL A 188 11.57 -0.18 -1.97
C VAL A 188 11.34 -1.14 -3.12
N ALA A 189 12.39 -1.46 -3.87
CA ALA A 189 12.35 -2.35 -5.01
C ALA A 189 13.46 -3.39 -4.93
N ALA A 190 13.21 -4.59 -5.42
CA ALA A 190 14.22 -5.63 -5.54
C ALA A 190 14.03 -6.49 -6.78
N CYS A 191 15.15 -7.00 -7.28
CA CYS A 191 15.21 -8.02 -8.32
C CYS A 191 15.97 -9.23 -7.80
N VAL A 192 15.43 -10.42 -8.02
CA VAL A 192 16.07 -11.68 -7.64
C VAL A 192 16.46 -12.43 -8.91
N ARG A 193 17.74 -12.78 -9.03
CA ARG A 193 18.34 -13.52 -10.14
C ARG A 193 19.26 -14.61 -9.58
N GLY A 194 18.76 -15.86 -9.55
CA GLY A 194 19.48 -16.93 -8.86
C GLY A 194 19.63 -16.64 -7.37
N THR A 195 20.88 -16.55 -6.89
CA THR A 195 21.21 -16.21 -5.49
C THR A 195 21.44 -14.72 -5.26
N GLU A 196 21.51 -13.93 -6.33
CA GLU A 196 21.69 -12.48 -6.26
C GLU A 196 20.38 -11.76 -6.04
N ILE A 197 20.37 -10.87 -5.07
CA ILE A 197 19.29 -9.92 -4.76
C ILE A 197 19.84 -8.52 -4.97
N GLY A 198 19.48 -7.87 -6.10
CA GLY A 198 19.64 -6.44 -6.23
C GLY A 198 18.50 -5.72 -5.53
N TYR A 199 18.76 -4.62 -4.83
CA TYR A 199 17.73 -3.85 -4.15
C TYR A 199 18.04 -2.36 -4.17
N GLY A 200 16.96 -1.54 -3.98
CA GLY A 200 17.09 -0.09 -3.88
C GLY A 200 15.85 0.54 -3.27
N TRP A 201 16.03 1.74 -2.68
CA TRP A 201 14.94 2.41 -1.94
C TRP A 201 15.10 3.93 -1.88
N VAL A 202 13.99 4.59 -1.58
CA VAL A 202 13.86 5.97 -1.16
C VAL A 202 12.75 6.04 -0.11
N GLY A 203 13.05 6.52 1.09
CA GLY A 203 12.11 6.57 2.21
C GLY A 203 12.39 5.51 3.27
N ASP A 204 11.34 5.03 3.92
CA ASP A 204 11.39 4.14 5.08
C ASP A 204 10.64 2.79 4.89
N SER A 205 10.15 2.51 3.69
CA SER A 205 9.80 1.14 3.32
C SER A 205 11.05 0.28 3.28
N ARG A 206 10.99 -0.94 3.83
CA ARG A 206 12.18 -1.74 4.13
C ARG A 206 12.27 -3.03 3.34
N GLY A 207 13.51 -3.46 3.09
CA GLY A 207 13.87 -4.79 2.61
C GLY A 207 14.67 -5.56 3.67
N TYR A 208 14.35 -6.84 3.81
CA TYR A 208 15.02 -7.75 4.74
C TYR A 208 15.38 -9.06 4.04
N TRP A 209 16.52 -9.60 4.38
CA TRP A 209 16.82 -11.00 4.20
C TRP A 209 16.48 -11.77 5.48
N VAL A 210 15.58 -12.74 5.38
CA VAL A 210 15.19 -13.62 6.48
C VAL A 210 15.73 -15.03 6.20
N PRO A 211 16.86 -15.41 6.80
CA PRO A 211 17.42 -16.74 6.62
C PRO A 211 16.52 -17.81 7.27
N ALA A 212 16.72 -19.07 6.88
CA ALA A 212 16.00 -20.20 7.49
C ALA A 212 16.21 -20.26 9.01
N GLU A 213 17.38 -19.86 9.50
CA GLU A 213 17.77 -19.77 10.90
C GLU A 213 18.50 -18.46 11.18
N GLY A 214 18.38 -17.95 12.42
CA GLY A 214 18.99 -16.69 12.84
C GLY A 214 18.11 -15.46 12.64
N ASP A 215 18.69 -14.28 12.85
CA ASP A 215 17.97 -13.01 12.81
C ASP A 215 17.79 -12.51 11.37
N ALA A 216 16.80 -11.65 11.16
CA ALA A 216 16.65 -10.94 9.89
C ALA A 216 17.83 -9.99 9.67
N VAL A 217 18.30 -9.90 8.43
CA VAL A 217 19.32 -8.96 8.00
C VAL A 217 18.63 -7.80 7.28
N PRO A 218 18.59 -6.59 7.84
CA PRO A 218 18.10 -5.42 7.12
C PRO A 218 18.96 -5.16 5.87
N LEU A 219 18.34 -5.04 4.71
CA LEU A 219 19.02 -4.69 3.46
C LEU A 219 18.97 -3.17 3.22
N THR A 220 17.99 -2.50 3.81
CA THR A 220 17.76 -1.06 3.69
C THR A 220 17.95 -0.36 5.02
N GLU A 221 18.17 0.94 4.96
CA GLU A 221 18.24 1.84 6.12
C GLU A 221 17.32 3.04 5.84
N ASP A 222 16.45 3.39 6.78
CA ASP A 222 15.43 4.42 6.57
C ASP A 222 16.03 5.78 6.21
N ASP A 223 15.41 6.47 5.26
CA ASP A 223 15.61 7.90 5.04
C ASP A 223 14.76 8.68 6.05
N SER A 224 15.14 8.62 7.32
CA SER A 224 14.43 9.26 8.43
C SER A 224 15.26 10.37 9.09
N TRP A 225 14.59 11.23 9.83
CA TRP A 225 15.25 12.28 10.60
C TRP A 225 16.27 11.70 11.59
N ALA A 226 15.92 10.61 12.28
CA ALA A 226 16.85 9.98 13.24
C ALA A 226 18.10 9.45 12.53
N THR A 227 17.94 8.72 11.43
CA THR A 227 19.07 8.22 10.62
C THR A 227 19.95 9.37 10.14
N HIS A 228 19.33 10.45 9.64
CA HIS A 228 20.07 11.63 9.21
C HIS A 228 20.81 12.31 10.37
N ALA A 229 20.18 12.51 11.52
CA ALA A 229 20.82 13.09 12.69
C ALA A 229 22.02 12.26 13.20
N ILE A 230 21.87 10.93 13.21
CA ILE A 230 22.95 9.99 13.59
C ILE A 230 24.13 10.10 12.60
N SER A 231 23.86 10.19 11.30
CA SER A 231 24.90 10.36 10.29
C SER A 231 25.70 11.66 10.45
N LEU A 232 25.10 12.68 11.05
CA LEU A 232 25.74 13.94 11.43
C LEU A 232 26.42 13.92 12.81
N GLY A 233 26.42 12.77 13.50
CA GLY A 233 27.09 12.56 14.78
C GLY A 233 26.22 12.77 16.02
N ALA A 234 24.90 12.81 15.86
CA ALA A 234 23.99 12.79 17.02
C ALA A 234 24.09 11.45 17.77
N ASP A 235 23.84 11.48 19.08
CA ASP A 235 23.72 10.27 19.89
C ASP A 235 22.52 9.44 19.39
N PRO A 236 22.72 8.16 19.05
CA PRO A 236 21.65 7.33 18.48
C PRO A 236 20.42 7.23 19.36
N GLN A 237 20.60 7.07 20.69
CA GLN A 237 19.47 6.93 21.60
C GLN A 237 18.69 8.24 21.70
N ALA A 238 19.37 9.39 21.70
CA ALA A 238 18.71 10.69 21.69
C ALA A 238 17.96 10.94 20.39
N ALA A 239 18.55 10.57 19.22
CA ALA A 239 17.93 10.73 17.93
C ALA A 239 16.65 9.87 17.78
N TRP A 240 16.68 8.61 18.20
CA TRP A 240 15.51 7.73 18.16
C TRP A 240 14.41 8.10 19.18
N ASN A 241 14.74 8.81 20.24
CA ASN A 241 13.77 9.32 21.21
C ASN A 241 13.17 10.68 20.82
N ASP A 242 13.63 11.32 19.75
CA ASP A 242 13.05 12.58 19.27
C ASP A 242 11.64 12.33 18.69
N PRO A 243 10.65 13.21 18.95
CA PRO A 243 9.31 13.10 18.35
C PRO A 243 9.29 13.07 16.82
N LYS A 244 10.36 13.52 16.17
CA LYS A 244 10.53 13.51 14.70
C LYS A 244 11.32 12.31 14.19
N ALA A 245 11.71 11.38 15.04
CA ALA A 245 12.62 10.29 14.69
C ALA A 245 12.22 9.57 13.37
N HIS A 246 10.95 9.30 13.22
CA HIS A 246 10.38 8.60 12.06
C HIS A 246 9.93 9.53 10.92
N ALA A 247 10.16 10.85 11.02
CA ALA A 247 9.83 11.73 9.91
C ALA A 247 10.74 11.43 8.71
N ILE A 248 10.16 11.07 7.57
CA ILE A 248 10.91 10.77 6.35
C ILE A 248 11.63 12.00 5.83
N THR A 249 12.83 11.82 5.30
CA THR A 249 13.69 12.88 4.75
C THR A 249 13.91 12.75 3.25
N ALA A 250 13.45 11.66 2.65
CA ALA A 250 13.47 11.43 1.20
C ALA A 250 12.20 10.70 0.76
N TRP A 251 11.67 11.09 -0.39
CA TRP A 251 10.48 10.52 -1.02
C TRP A 251 10.49 10.75 -2.53
N LEU A 252 9.56 10.14 -3.25
CA LEU A 252 9.27 10.43 -4.65
C LEU A 252 8.13 11.45 -4.71
N GLY A 253 8.35 12.60 -5.37
CA GLY A 253 7.36 13.67 -5.47
C GLY A 253 7.94 14.91 -6.14
N ALA A 254 7.10 15.89 -6.49
CA ALA A 254 7.55 17.10 -7.18
C ALA A 254 8.39 18.03 -6.28
N ASP A 255 8.24 17.93 -4.99
CA ASP A 255 8.94 18.70 -3.97
C ASP A 255 10.13 17.93 -3.34
N ALA A 256 10.38 16.70 -3.76
CA ALA A 256 11.47 15.85 -3.26
C ALA A 256 12.88 16.34 -3.63
N GLY A 257 13.00 17.31 -4.53
CA GLY A 257 14.30 17.75 -5.03
C GLY A 257 14.96 16.70 -5.93
N SER A 258 16.26 16.49 -5.77
CA SER A 258 17.01 15.49 -6.56
C SER A 258 16.89 14.12 -5.93
N ILE A 259 16.16 13.21 -6.59
CA ILE A 259 16.00 11.83 -6.15
C ILE A 259 17.34 11.10 -6.32
N ARG A 260 17.84 10.52 -5.23
CA ARG A 260 19.08 9.71 -5.18
C ARG A 260 18.79 8.38 -4.50
N PRO A 261 18.32 7.38 -5.25
CA PRO A 261 18.06 6.07 -4.68
C PRO A 261 19.33 5.48 -4.06
N ARG A 262 19.21 4.91 -2.88
CA ARG A 262 20.26 4.04 -2.35
C ARG A 262 20.04 2.65 -2.91
N THR A 263 21.11 1.97 -3.30
CA THR A 263 21.04 0.63 -3.89
C THR A 263 22.13 -0.27 -3.34
N GLY A 264 21.90 -1.56 -3.42
CA GLY A 264 22.86 -2.58 -3.04
C GLY A 264 22.61 -3.91 -3.73
N ALA A 265 23.54 -4.83 -3.53
CA ALA A 265 23.38 -6.23 -3.89
C ALA A 265 23.66 -7.09 -2.66
N PHE A 266 22.88 -8.16 -2.51
CA PHE A 266 23.05 -9.18 -1.48
C PHE A 266 23.09 -10.54 -2.14
N PHE A 267 24.05 -11.37 -1.76
CA PHE A 267 24.16 -12.73 -2.26
C PHE A 267 23.77 -13.70 -1.15
N ALA A 268 22.64 -14.39 -1.37
CA ALA A 268 22.16 -15.37 -0.42
C ALA A 268 23.08 -16.61 -0.42
N GLU A 269 23.67 -16.93 0.71
CA GLU A 269 24.55 -18.10 0.90
C GLU A 269 23.79 -19.29 1.50
N THR A 270 22.66 -19.05 2.09
CA THR A 270 21.78 -20.05 2.73
C THR A 270 20.34 -19.88 2.26
N PRO A 271 19.50 -20.94 2.33
CA PRO A 271 18.07 -20.78 2.04
C PRO A 271 17.41 -19.75 2.96
N GLY A 272 16.46 -19.01 2.41
CA GLY A 272 15.75 -17.98 3.15
C GLY A 272 14.70 -17.27 2.30
N HIS A 273 14.26 -16.10 2.78
CA HIS A 273 13.26 -15.29 2.10
C HIS A 273 13.70 -13.83 2.04
N LEU A 274 13.59 -13.22 0.87
CA LEU A 274 13.54 -11.78 0.76
C LEU A 274 12.15 -11.32 1.17
N VAL A 275 12.09 -10.30 2.03
CA VAL A 275 10.85 -9.67 2.48
C VAL A 275 10.95 -8.18 2.21
N LEU A 276 10.01 -7.62 1.42
CA LEU A 276 9.82 -6.17 1.32
C LEU A 276 8.54 -5.80 2.06
N CYS A 277 8.54 -4.68 2.79
CA CYS A 277 7.33 -4.23 3.47
C CYS A 277 7.30 -2.71 3.69
N SER A 278 6.07 -2.16 3.82
CA SER A 278 5.84 -0.81 4.32
C SER A 278 5.94 -0.76 5.86
N ASP A 279 5.89 0.44 6.40
CA ASP A 279 6.00 0.70 7.84
C ASP A 279 4.81 0.15 8.64
N GLY A 280 3.65 -0.04 8.02
CA GLY A 280 2.49 -0.68 8.64
C GLY A 280 2.74 -2.13 9.10
N LEU A 281 3.79 -2.80 8.62
CA LEU A 281 4.24 -4.08 9.16
C LEU A 281 5.44 -3.92 10.09
N TRP A 282 6.53 -3.27 9.65
CA TRP A 282 7.78 -3.28 10.40
C TRP A 282 7.72 -2.43 11.69
N ASN A 283 6.83 -1.46 11.79
CA ASN A 283 6.61 -0.68 13.03
C ASN A 283 6.22 -1.55 14.24
N TYR A 284 5.62 -2.72 13.99
CA TYR A 284 5.29 -3.69 15.03
C TYR A 284 6.42 -4.71 15.28
N LEU A 285 7.47 -4.73 14.47
CA LEU A 285 8.53 -5.74 14.43
C LEU A 285 9.91 -5.07 14.27
N THR A 286 10.24 -4.13 15.16
CA THR A 286 11.46 -3.32 15.09
C THR A 286 12.74 -4.12 15.33
N GLU A 287 12.65 -5.20 16.13
CA GLU A 287 13.79 -6.06 16.44
C GLU A 287 13.99 -7.13 15.36
N PRO A 288 15.20 -7.28 14.79
CA PRO A 288 15.48 -8.25 13.73
C PRO A 288 15.11 -9.70 14.07
N ALA A 289 15.33 -10.12 15.31
CA ALA A 289 14.95 -11.45 15.79
C ALA A 289 13.43 -11.65 15.77
N ALA A 290 12.66 -10.70 16.30
CA ALA A 290 11.21 -10.74 16.32
C ALA A 290 10.61 -10.73 14.90
N PHE A 291 11.20 -9.93 13.99
CA PHE A 291 10.80 -9.90 12.60
C PHE A 291 11.00 -11.27 11.95
N ALA A 292 12.20 -11.86 12.07
CA ALA A 292 12.50 -13.16 11.52
C ALA A 292 11.59 -14.27 12.07
N ASP A 293 11.37 -14.29 13.37
CA ASP A 293 10.52 -15.29 14.02
C ASP A 293 9.07 -15.20 13.55
N THR A 294 8.52 -14.00 13.42
CA THR A 294 7.16 -13.77 12.96
C THR A 294 7.00 -14.19 11.48
N VAL A 295 7.93 -13.82 10.61
CA VAL A 295 7.91 -14.23 9.19
C VAL A 295 8.00 -15.75 9.08
N ARG A 296 8.95 -16.39 9.79
CA ARG A 296 9.10 -17.87 9.77
C ARG A 296 7.88 -18.58 10.35
N ALA A 297 7.25 -18.04 11.38
CA ALA A 297 6.00 -18.59 11.93
C ALA A 297 4.88 -18.54 10.89
N ALA A 298 4.69 -17.38 10.24
CA ALA A 298 3.70 -17.21 9.18
C ALA A 298 3.93 -18.22 8.03
N LEU A 299 5.18 -18.40 7.59
CA LEU A 299 5.55 -19.36 6.55
C LEU A 299 5.29 -20.82 6.95
N ARG A 300 5.72 -21.22 8.15
CA ARG A 300 5.52 -22.61 8.65
C ARG A 300 4.06 -22.98 8.81
N GLU A 301 3.24 -22.05 9.25
CA GLU A 301 1.83 -22.26 9.53
C GLU A 301 0.93 -22.10 8.31
N SER A 302 1.49 -21.74 7.18
CA SER A 302 0.74 -21.49 5.95
C SER A 302 1.04 -22.53 4.88
N GLY A 303 0.05 -22.83 4.04
CA GLY A 303 0.21 -23.76 2.94
C GLY A 303 0.79 -23.12 1.66
N SER A 304 0.97 -21.78 1.64
CA SER A 304 1.50 -21.04 0.49
C SER A 304 2.12 -19.71 0.95
N LEU A 305 2.93 -19.10 0.05
CA LEU A 305 3.49 -17.76 0.29
C LEU A 305 2.40 -16.70 0.45
N LEU A 306 1.36 -16.76 -0.37
CA LEU A 306 0.23 -15.85 -0.26
C LEU A 306 -0.47 -15.96 1.09
N ALA A 307 -0.71 -17.18 1.57
CA ALA A 307 -1.29 -17.39 2.90
C ALA A 307 -0.38 -16.88 4.02
N ALA A 308 0.94 -16.98 3.86
CA ALA A 308 1.90 -16.39 4.80
C ALA A 308 1.84 -14.85 4.78
N GLY A 309 1.76 -14.23 3.59
CA GLY A 309 1.57 -12.79 3.45
C GLY A 309 0.30 -12.30 4.15
N ARG A 310 -0.84 -13.00 3.96
CA ARG A 310 -2.10 -12.70 4.67
C ARG A 310 -1.93 -12.76 6.19
N LYS A 311 -1.24 -13.77 6.72
CA LYS A 311 -0.97 -13.89 8.16
C LYS A 311 -0.13 -12.74 8.72
N LEU A 312 0.83 -12.23 7.94
CA LEU A 312 1.62 -11.06 8.35
C LEU A 312 0.75 -9.80 8.38
N VAL A 313 -0.15 -9.64 7.42
CA VAL A 313 -1.17 -8.57 7.43
C VAL A 313 -2.12 -8.72 8.64
N ASP A 314 -2.62 -9.93 8.89
CA ASP A 314 -3.48 -10.21 10.05
C ASP A 314 -2.76 -9.93 11.37
N PHE A 315 -1.46 -10.26 11.47
CA PHE A 315 -0.62 -9.94 12.62
C PHE A 315 -0.56 -8.42 12.85
N ALA A 316 -0.26 -7.62 11.83
CA ALA A 316 -0.18 -6.17 11.95
C ALA A 316 -1.55 -5.56 12.28
N ASN A 317 -2.64 -6.07 11.69
CA ASN A 317 -4.00 -5.67 12.02
C ASN A 317 -4.35 -6.01 13.48
N ALA A 318 -3.99 -7.19 13.98
CA ALA A 318 -4.20 -7.60 15.37
C ALA A 318 -3.37 -6.76 16.36
N ALA A 319 -2.18 -6.29 15.94
CA ALA A 319 -1.34 -5.38 16.72
C ALA A 319 -1.85 -3.94 16.75
N GLY A 320 -2.85 -3.60 15.92
CA GLY A 320 -3.51 -2.28 15.94
C GLY A 320 -3.95 -1.78 14.58
N GLY A 321 -3.35 -2.24 13.49
CA GLY A 321 -3.68 -1.86 12.10
C GLY A 321 -3.69 -0.36 11.90
N SER A 322 -2.67 0.33 12.46
CA SER A 322 -2.64 1.80 12.51
C SER A 322 -2.37 2.42 11.15
N ASP A 323 -1.73 1.68 10.25
CA ASP A 323 -1.40 2.13 8.90
C ASP A 323 -1.81 1.12 7.83
N ASN A 324 -1.61 1.49 6.56
CA ASN A 324 -1.66 0.58 5.44
C ASN A 324 -0.52 -0.44 5.55
N ILE A 325 -0.77 -1.68 5.17
CA ILE A 325 0.16 -2.80 5.42
C ILE A 325 0.45 -3.46 4.09
N THR A 326 1.70 -3.40 3.65
CA THR A 326 2.13 -4.09 2.44
C THR A 326 3.30 -5.00 2.75
N VAL A 327 3.25 -6.25 2.26
CA VAL A 327 4.32 -7.23 2.39
C VAL A 327 4.46 -8.06 1.12
N ALA A 328 5.71 -8.26 0.70
CA ALA A 328 6.06 -9.17 -0.39
C ALA A 328 7.07 -10.21 0.11
N LEU A 329 6.89 -11.46 -0.31
CA LEU A 329 7.69 -12.62 0.09
C LEU A 329 8.26 -13.30 -1.15
N VAL A 330 9.58 -13.46 -1.20
CA VAL A 330 10.29 -14.16 -2.29
C VAL A 330 11.23 -15.19 -1.67
N PRO A 331 10.98 -16.50 -1.82
CA PRO A 331 11.84 -17.55 -1.33
C PRO A 331 13.07 -17.70 -2.21
N LEU A 332 14.22 -17.93 -1.60
CA LEU A 332 15.43 -18.39 -2.29
C LEU A 332 15.82 -19.75 -1.73
N ASN A 333 15.69 -20.77 -2.58
CA ASN A 333 16.15 -22.12 -2.27
C ASN A 333 17.53 -22.30 -2.91
N ILE A 334 18.55 -22.32 -2.09
CA ILE A 334 19.91 -22.61 -2.54
C ILE A 334 20.03 -24.11 -2.56
N LEU A 335 20.11 -24.68 -3.76
CA LEU A 335 20.43 -26.10 -3.90
C LEU A 335 21.92 -26.25 -3.65
N ASP A 336 22.29 -27.09 -2.67
CA ASP A 336 23.67 -27.52 -2.49
C ASP A 336 24.17 -28.09 -3.82
N SER A 337 25.17 -27.44 -4.43
CA SER A 337 25.79 -27.81 -5.70
C SER A 337 26.84 -28.90 -5.51
#